data_f2cf86a6060a66c1f3c473ece470ad43
#
_entry.id   f2cf86a6060a66c1f3c473ece470ad43
#
_cell.length_a   1.000
_cell.length_b   1.000
_cell.length_c   1.000
_cell.angle_alpha   90.00
_cell.angle_beta   90.00
_cell.angle_gamma   90.00
#
_symmetry.space_group_name_H-M   'P 1'
#
loop_
_entity.id
_entity.type
_entity.pdbx_description
1 polymer ?
#
loop_
_entity_poly.entity_id
_entity_poly.type
_entity_poly.pdbx_seq_one_letter_code
_entity_poly.pdbx_strand_id
1 'polypeptide(L)'
;LFRSKQGLTNYWGYNTLNFFTPHAAYATREAQFGGTGAVLREFKGMVKLLHEAGLEVILDVVYNHTAEEGLGGPTTSLRGIDNKNYYRQTPDGAYVDVTGCGNSVNTATPAAQRLILDSLRYWANDLQVDGFRFDLAATLGRDAANEFQPEHPLLLAILDDPQLESVTMIAEPWDVGMGGWQVGKFPDGWSEWNDGYRDRMRDFWLTDIGAARANGSAPNGIGSLARRLAGSAHVFSQERGPMASLNFVTAHDGFTMADLTAYNSKHNLGNGENNRDGTDNNHSFNHGVEGPTTKKDIVDSRRKAMR
;
A
#
# COMPACT_ATOMS: atom_id res chain seq x y z
N LEU A 1 10.33 -0.90 15.55
CA LEU A 1 11.23 -0.86 16.74
C LEU A 1 12.07 0.42 16.83
N PHE A 2 12.62 0.92 15.73
CA PHE A 2 13.40 2.17 15.73
C PHE A 2 12.57 3.35 16.27
N ARG A 3 11.36 3.52 15.78
CA ARG A 3 10.47 4.62 16.20
C ARG A 3 9.95 4.46 17.63
N SER A 4 9.77 3.24 18.13
CA SER A 4 9.39 3.00 19.54
C SER A 4 10.49 3.41 20.50
N LYS A 5 11.77 3.31 20.11
CA LYS A 5 12.90 3.84 20.90
C LYS A 5 12.89 5.38 20.99
N GLN A 6 12.21 6.04 20.07
CA GLN A 6 11.99 7.49 20.07
C GLN A 6 10.65 7.90 20.71
N GLY A 7 9.91 6.95 21.29
CA GLY A 7 8.59 7.18 21.85
C GLY A 7 7.47 7.34 20.80
N LEU A 8 7.73 7.05 19.52
CA LEU A 8 6.74 7.07 18.46
C LEU A 8 6.05 5.71 18.32
N THR A 9 4.75 5.73 17.99
CA THR A 9 3.97 4.51 17.75
C THR A 9 4.05 4.09 16.29
N ASN A 10 3.81 2.80 16.00
CA ASN A 10 3.62 2.30 14.64
C ASN A 10 2.20 2.68 14.16
N TYR A 11 2.06 3.92 13.69
CA TYR A 11 0.76 4.52 13.36
C TYR A 11 0.07 3.83 12.18
N TRP A 12 0.80 3.52 11.11
CA TRP A 12 0.22 2.93 9.90
C TRP A 12 0.01 1.41 9.98
N GLY A 13 0.72 0.72 10.85
CA GLY A 13 0.57 -0.73 11.04
C GLY A 13 1.37 -1.62 10.08
N TYR A 14 2.13 -1.08 9.13
CA TYR A 14 2.94 -1.83 8.15
C TYR A 14 4.21 -2.44 8.78
N ASN A 15 4.06 -3.17 9.86
CA ASN A 15 5.17 -3.85 10.53
C ASN A 15 4.67 -5.16 11.14
N THR A 16 4.29 -6.09 10.29
CA THR A 16 3.59 -7.32 10.64
C THR A 16 4.52 -8.32 11.34
N LEU A 17 4.05 -8.86 12.46
CA LEU A 17 4.72 -9.92 13.19
C LEU A 17 4.09 -11.29 12.95
N ASN A 18 2.78 -11.33 12.77
CA ASN A 18 2.00 -12.56 12.56
C ASN A 18 0.95 -12.34 11.49
N PHE A 19 0.85 -13.25 10.52
CA PHE A 19 -0.05 -13.16 9.38
C PHE A 19 -1.47 -13.74 9.64
N PHE A 20 -1.75 -14.27 10.82
CA PHE A 20 -2.98 -15.01 11.12
C PHE A 20 -3.81 -14.40 12.26
N THR A 21 -3.41 -13.26 12.82
CA THR A 21 -4.13 -12.66 13.95
C THR A 21 -4.32 -11.17 13.80
N PRO A 22 -5.48 -10.62 14.21
CA PRO A 22 -5.65 -9.19 14.39
C PRO A 22 -4.69 -8.66 15.45
N HIS A 23 -4.20 -7.42 15.28
CA HIS A 23 -3.36 -6.79 16.28
C HIS A 23 -4.19 -6.37 17.50
N ALA A 24 -3.90 -6.97 18.65
CA ALA A 24 -4.69 -6.77 19.87
C ALA A 24 -4.81 -5.30 20.33
N ALA A 25 -3.82 -4.45 20.03
CA ALA A 25 -3.85 -3.04 20.41
C ALA A 25 -4.96 -2.23 19.69
N TYR A 26 -5.50 -2.72 18.58
CA TYR A 26 -6.63 -2.10 17.88
C TYR A 26 -8.00 -2.56 18.39
N ALA A 27 -8.04 -3.62 19.19
CA ALA A 27 -9.27 -4.09 19.81
C ALA A 27 -9.71 -3.19 20.99
N THR A 28 -10.98 -3.28 21.35
CA THR A 28 -11.48 -2.63 22.58
C THR A 28 -10.77 -3.15 23.83
N ARG A 29 -10.76 -2.37 24.89
CA ARG A 29 -10.18 -2.79 26.19
C ARG A 29 -10.83 -4.08 26.70
N GLU A 30 -12.13 -4.23 26.50
CA GLU A 30 -12.87 -5.43 26.88
C GLU A 30 -12.32 -6.67 26.15
N ALA A 31 -12.11 -6.59 24.83
CA ALA A 31 -11.56 -7.69 24.06
C ALA A 31 -10.08 -7.97 24.39
N GLN A 32 -9.26 -6.94 24.63
CA GLN A 32 -7.85 -7.11 25.02
C GLN A 32 -7.68 -7.91 26.32
N PHE A 33 -8.59 -7.76 27.26
CA PHE A 33 -8.58 -8.45 28.56
C PHE A 33 -9.59 -9.59 28.65
N GLY A 34 -10.37 -9.85 27.60
CA GLY A 34 -11.47 -10.80 27.54
C GLY A 34 -11.05 -12.29 27.39
N GLY A 35 -9.75 -12.57 27.54
CA GLY A 35 -9.21 -13.93 27.45
C GLY A 35 -8.98 -14.40 26.01
N THR A 36 -8.61 -15.68 25.88
CA THR A 36 -8.21 -16.30 24.61
C THR A 36 -9.31 -16.16 23.55
N GLY A 37 -8.94 -15.62 22.41
CA GLY A 37 -9.82 -15.47 21.25
C GLY A 37 -10.81 -14.30 21.33
N ALA A 38 -10.80 -13.48 22.39
CA ALA A 38 -11.72 -12.33 22.49
C ALA A 38 -11.48 -11.29 21.38
N VAL A 39 -10.23 -10.96 21.07
CA VAL A 39 -9.85 -10.06 19.97
C VAL A 39 -10.32 -10.60 18.62
N LEU A 40 -10.16 -11.89 18.39
CA LEU A 40 -10.62 -12.54 17.16
C LEU A 40 -12.15 -12.53 17.03
N ARG A 41 -12.88 -12.78 18.12
CA ARG A 41 -14.35 -12.69 18.12
C ARG A 41 -14.82 -11.27 17.86
N GLU A 42 -14.16 -10.27 18.43
CA GLU A 42 -14.47 -8.85 18.17
C GLU A 42 -14.26 -8.51 16.70
N PHE A 43 -13.14 -8.94 16.10
CA PHE A 43 -12.88 -8.75 14.68
C PHE A 43 -13.97 -9.39 13.80
N LYS A 44 -14.35 -10.65 14.06
CA LYS A 44 -15.46 -11.32 13.36
C LYS A 44 -16.77 -10.57 13.53
N GLY A 45 -17.05 -10.05 14.71
CA GLY A 45 -18.22 -9.22 14.99
C GLY A 45 -18.22 -7.92 14.18
N MET A 46 -17.08 -7.26 14.05
CA MET A 46 -16.91 -6.07 13.19
C MET A 46 -17.21 -6.38 11.73
N VAL A 47 -16.60 -7.42 11.16
CA VAL A 47 -16.86 -7.84 9.77
C VAL A 47 -18.36 -8.10 9.55
N LYS A 48 -19.00 -8.86 10.43
CA LYS A 48 -20.43 -9.13 10.35
C LYS A 48 -21.28 -7.85 10.34
N LEU A 49 -21.00 -6.89 11.22
CA LEU A 49 -21.75 -5.63 11.27
C LEU A 49 -21.54 -4.77 10.03
N LEU A 50 -20.34 -4.78 9.43
CA LEU A 50 -20.07 -4.09 8.18
C LEU A 50 -20.84 -4.74 7.02
N HIS A 51 -20.90 -6.08 6.94
CA HIS A 51 -21.71 -6.81 5.96
C HIS A 51 -23.20 -6.52 6.12
N GLU A 52 -23.72 -6.48 7.35
CA GLU A 52 -25.12 -6.10 7.63
C GLU A 52 -25.43 -4.67 7.15
N ALA A 53 -24.43 -3.79 7.11
CA ALA A 53 -24.55 -2.44 6.55
C ALA A 53 -24.34 -2.38 5.03
N GLY A 54 -24.10 -3.50 4.35
CA GLY A 54 -23.82 -3.58 2.91
C GLY A 54 -22.42 -3.11 2.53
N LEU A 55 -21.44 -3.20 3.45
CA LEU A 55 -20.05 -2.82 3.22
C LEU A 55 -19.16 -4.06 3.14
N GLU A 56 -18.32 -4.13 2.13
CA GLU A 56 -17.25 -5.11 2.01
C GLU A 56 -16.05 -4.74 2.86
N VAL A 57 -15.30 -5.74 3.31
CA VAL A 57 -14.10 -5.58 4.13
C VAL A 57 -12.88 -6.03 3.34
N ILE A 58 -12.01 -5.09 2.98
CA ILE A 58 -10.75 -5.37 2.30
C ILE A 58 -9.60 -5.17 3.29
N LEU A 59 -8.81 -6.21 3.50
CA LEU A 59 -7.61 -6.12 4.33
C LEU A 59 -6.42 -5.61 3.54
N ASP A 60 -5.71 -4.65 4.13
CA ASP A 60 -4.40 -4.22 3.67
C ASP A 60 -3.32 -5.13 4.27
N VAL A 61 -2.76 -6.03 3.46
CA VAL A 61 -1.89 -7.11 3.92
C VAL A 61 -0.43 -6.87 3.55
N VAL A 62 0.46 -7.15 4.49
CA VAL A 62 1.89 -6.94 4.38
C VAL A 62 2.61 -8.29 4.39
N TYR A 63 2.76 -8.92 3.22
CA TYR A 63 3.51 -10.17 3.06
C TYR A 63 4.90 -9.97 2.50
N ASN A 64 5.25 -8.76 2.10
CA ASN A 64 6.52 -8.44 1.45
C ASN A 64 7.70 -8.39 2.44
N HIS A 65 7.46 -8.04 3.71
CA HIS A 65 8.46 -7.99 4.79
C HIS A 65 7.86 -8.36 6.14
N THR A 66 8.71 -8.44 7.16
CA THR A 66 8.28 -8.68 8.55
C THR A 66 8.90 -7.65 9.50
N ALA A 67 8.34 -7.58 10.71
CA ALA A 67 8.84 -6.75 11.81
C ALA A 67 10.24 -7.15 12.33
N GLU A 68 10.89 -8.16 11.75
CA GLU A 68 12.22 -8.60 12.14
C GLU A 68 13.35 -7.72 11.61
N GLU A 69 13.03 -6.74 10.73
CA GLU A 69 14.01 -5.79 10.16
C GLU A 69 15.20 -6.46 9.46
N GLY A 70 16.35 -5.79 9.37
CA GLY A 70 17.60 -6.34 8.82
C GLY A 70 18.35 -7.28 9.78
N LEU A 71 19.61 -7.55 9.48
CA LEU A 71 20.46 -8.48 10.26
C LEU A 71 20.60 -8.10 11.76
N GLY A 72 20.55 -6.82 12.09
CA GLY A 72 20.56 -6.31 13.46
C GLY A 72 19.21 -6.29 14.16
N GLY A 73 18.13 -6.70 13.49
CA GLY A 73 16.80 -6.74 14.04
C GLY A 73 16.52 -7.94 14.94
N PRO A 74 15.36 -7.98 15.60
CA PRO A 74 15.01 -9.06 16.51
C PRO A 74 14.73 -10.37 15.79
N THR A 75 14.89 -11.50 16.46
CA THR A 75 14.46 -12.82 16.02
C THR A 75 13.17 -13.19 16.77
N THR A 76 12.03 -12.90 16.19
CA THR A 76 10.73 -13.00 16.87
C THR A 76 9.69 -13.79 16.06
N SER A 77 9.99 -14.16 14.82
CA SER A 77 9.08 -14.84 13.92
C SER A 77 9.84 -15.81 12.99
N LEU A 78 9.72 -15.61 11.67
CA LEU A 78 10.19 -16.53 10.63
C LEU A 78 11.71 -16.73 10.63
N ARG A 79 12.47 -15.73 11.05
CA ARG A 79 13.94 -15.84 11.17
C ARG A 79 14.37 -16.95 12.11
N GLY A 80 13.69 -17.12 13.23
CA GLY A 80 13.98 -18.17 14.20
C GLY A 80 13.52 -19.56 13.75
N ILE A 81 12.61 -19.63 12.79
CA ILE A 81 12.05 -20.89 12.27
C ILE A 81 12.93 -21.43 11.14
N ASP A 82 13.05 -20.66 10.06
CA ASP A 82 13.86 -21.02 8.89
C ASP A 82 14.24 -19.77 8.08
N ASN A 83 15.24 -19.06 8.56
CA ASN A 83 15.70 -17.80 7.98
C ASN A 83 15.98 -17.90 6.47
N LYS A 84 16.56 -19.00 6.04
CA LYS A 84 17.02 -19.18 4.66
C LYS A 84 15.86 -19.37 3.67
N ASN A 85 14.79 -20.02 4.09
CA ASN A 85 13.63 -20.25 3.23
C ASN A 85 12.64 -19.09 3.26
N TYR A 86 12.54 -18.33 4.36
CA TYR A 86 11.56 -17.25 4.46
C TYR A 86 12.09 -15.87 4.04
N TYR A 87 13.41 -15.65 4.05
CA TYR A 87 13.97 -14.36 3.67
C TYR A 87 14.89 -14.44 2.47
N ARG A 88 14.83 -13.43 1.61
CA ARG A 88 15.78 -13.29 0.50
C ARG A 88 17.15 -12.94 1.03
N GLN A 89 18.13 -13.72 0.61
CA GLN A 89 19.52 -13.55 1.02
C GLN A 89 20.46 -13.67 -0.16
N THR A 90 21.56 -12.94 -0.11
CA THR A 90 22.73 -13.15 -0.95
C THR A 90 23.45 -14.42 -0.54
N PRO A 91 24.36 -14.97 -1.37
CA PRO A 91 25.12 -16.19 -1.03
C PRO A 91 25.94 -16.09 0.25
N ASP A 92 26.37 -14.90 0.64
CA ASP A 92 27.09 -14.60 1.90
C ASP A 92 26.17 -14.38 3.09
N GLY A 93 24.83 -14.48 2.90
CA GLY A 93 23.84 -14.41 3.97
C GLY A 93 23.35 -13.00 4.32
N ALA A 94 23.73 -11.97 3.55
CA ALA A 94 23.15 -10.66 3.71
C ALA A 94 21.71 -10.63 3.19
N TYR A 95 20.83 -9.84 3.81
CA TYR A 95 19.47 -9.70 3.32
C TYR A 95 19.39 -8.88 2.04
N VAL A 96 18.61 -9.36 1.08
CA VAL A 96 18.17 -8.58 -0.06
C VAL A 96 16.92 -7.83 0.36
N ASP A 97 17.00 -6.50 0.37
CA ASP A 97 15.89 -5.63 0.76
C ASP A 97 15.38 -4.81 -0.43
N VAL A 98 14.19 -5.15 -0.90
CA VAL A 98 13.45 -4.38 -1.93
C VAL A 98 12.22 -3.70 -1.34
N THR A 99 12.10 -3.69 -0.01
CA THR A 99 10.94 -3.13 0.71
C THR A 99 11.26 -1.83 1.46
N GLY A 100 12.55 -1.56 1.71
CA GLY A 100 12.99 -0.45 2.56
C GLY A 100 12.83 -0.73 4.07
N CYS A 101 12.44 -1.95 4.45
CA CYS A 101 12.16 -2.34 5.84
C CYS A 101 13.25 -3.26 6.43
N GLY A 102 14.33 -3.50 5.70
CA GLY A 102 15.48 -4.27 6.14
C GLY A 102 15.43 -5.76 5.77
N ASN A 103 14.31 -6.27 5.29
CA ASN A 103 14.17 -7.64 4.79
C ASN A 103 13.12 -7.71 3.69
N SER A 104 13.21 -8.77 2.88
CA SER A 104 12.15 -9.16 1.93
C SER A 104 11.81 -10.63 2.13
N VAL A 105 10.54 -10.96 2.20
CA VAL A 105 10.07 -12.34 2.25
C VAL A 105 10.37 -13.01 0.91
N ASN A 106 10.90 -14.23 0.95
CA ASN A 106 11.31 -14.98 -0.24
C ASN A 106 10.16 -15.78 -0.84
N THR A 107 9.33 -15.13 -1.61
CA THR A 107 8.17 -15.75 -2.30
C THR A 107 8.56 -16.74 -3.40
N ALA A 108 9.84 -16.83 -3.81
CA ALA A 108 10.32 -17.87 -4.70
C ALA A 108 10.37 -19.24 -4.02
N THR A 109 10.24 -19.35 -2.69
CA THR A 109 10.24 -20.62 -1.97
C THR A 109 8.83 -21.16 -1.73
N PRO A 110 8.63 -22.49 -1.83
CA PRO A 110 7.33 -23.10 -1.53
C PRO A 110 6.84 -22.86 -0.09
N ALA A 111 7.76 -22.71 0.87
CA ALA A 111 7.41 -22.47 2.28
C ALA A 111 6.73 -21.11 2.46
N ALA A 112 7.31 -20.05 1.87
CA ALA A 112 6.72 -18.71 1.92
C ALA A 112 5.40 -18.64 1.14
N GLN A 113 5.32 -19.27 -0.05
CA GLN A 113 4.09 -19.33 -0.84
C GLN A 113 2.95 -19.99 -0.05
N ARG A 114 3.20 -21.15 0.55
CA ARG A 114 2.22 -21.86 1.37
C ARG A 114 1.76 -21.01 2.56
N LEU A 115 2.68 -20.39 3.28
CA LEU A 115 2.35 -19.53 4.42
C LEU A 115 1.39 -18.40 4.02
N ILE A 116 1.64 -17.76 2.89
CA ILE A 116 0.81 -16.67 2.37
C ILE A 116 -0.56 -17.18 1.95
N LEU A 117 -0.63 -18.26 1.15
CA LEU A 117 -1.90 -18.86 0.74
C LEU A 117 -2.75 -19.30 1.93
N ASP A 118 -2.17 -19.98 2.91
CA ASP A 118 -2.87 -20.41 4.09
C ASP A 118 -3.39 -19.22 4.92
N SER A 119 -2.63 -18.14 4.97
CA SER A 119 -3.07 -16.89 5.62
C SER A 119 -4.26 -16.26 4.87
N LEU A 120 -4.19 -16.13 3.56
CA LEU A 120 -5.28 -15.57 2.74
C LEU A 120 -6.57 -16.40 2.89
N ARG A 121 -6.47 -17.73 2.80
CA ARG A 121 -7.61 -18.64 3.03
C ARG A 121 -8.23 -18.47 4.40
N TYR A 122 -7.41 -18.36 5.44
CA TYR A 122 -7.85 -18.14 6.81
C TYR A 122 -8.63 -16.83 6.96
N TRP A 123 -8.13 -15.74 6.42
CA TRP A 123 -8.80 -14.44 6.48
C TRP A 123 -10.10 -14.44 5.64
N ALA A 124 -10.10 -15.04 4.46
CA ALA A 124 -11.27 -15.10 3.59
C ALA A 124 -12.36 -16.03 4.16
N ASN A 125 -12.01 -17.26 4.55
CA ASN A 125 -13.01 -18.27 4.92
C ASN A 125 -13.42 -18.20 6.40
N ASP A 126 -12.46 -18.06 7.32
CA ASP A 126 -12.75 -18.05 8.75
C ASP A 126 -13.18 -16.68 9.27
N LEU A 127 -12.66 -15.60 8.70
CA LEU A 127 -12.94 -14.24 9.12
C LEU A 127 -13.82 -13.47 8.14
N GLN A 128 -14.11 -14.08 6.98
CA GLN A 128 -15.06 -13.62 5.98
C GLN A 128 -14.73 -12.21 5.42
N VAL A 129 -13.44 -11.91 5.19
CA VAL A 129 -13.06 -10.71 4.49
C VAL A 129 -13.28 -10.87 2.97
N ASP A 130 -13.64 -9.79 2.28
CA ASP A 130 -14.06 -9.80 0.88
C ASP A 130 -12.92 -9.54 -0.10
N GLY A 131 -11.78 -9.06 0.40
CA GLY A 131 -10.64 -8.76 -0.46
C GLY A 131 -9.37 -8.45 0.30
N PHE A 132 -8.30 -8.34 -0.49
CA PHE A 132 -6.96 -7.99 0.00
C PHE A 132 -6.33 -6.91 -0.88
N ARG A 133 -5.76 -5.89 -0.26
CA ARG A 133 -4.81 -4.98 -0.88
C ARG A 133 -3.42 -5.40 -0.43
N PHE A 134 -2.56 -5.77 -1.36
CA PHE A 134 -1.21 -6.23 -1.08
C PHE A 134 -0.22 -5.07 -1.12
N ASP A 135 0.33 -4.76 0.03
CA ASP A 135 1.41 -3.79 0.19
C ASP A 135 2.65 -4.24 -0.59
N LEU A 136 3.29 -3.32 -1.31
CA LEU A 136 4.48 -3.57 -2.15
C LEU A 136 4.38 -4.90 -2.94
N ALA A 137 3.26 -5.11 -3.63
CA ALA A 137 2.93 -6.39 -4.25
C ALA A 137 3.95 -6.86 -5.31
N ALA A 138 4.72 -5.94 -5.92
CA ALA A 138 5.79 -6.31 -6.83
C ALA A 138 6.83 -7.24 -6.18
N THR A 139 7.09 -7.10 -4.88
CA THR A 139 7.98 -7.99 -4.12
C THR A 139 7.50 -9.44 -4.16
N LEU A 140 6.18 -9.67 -4.18
CA LEU A 140 5.59 -11.01 -4.18
C LEU A 140 5.77 -11.74 -5.52
N GLY A 141 5.91 -11.00 -6.60
CA GLY A 141 6.14 -11.52 -7.95
C GLY A 141 7.62 -11.66 -8.33
N ARG A 142 8.56 -11.45 -7.40
CA ARG A 142 9.99 -11.57 -7.69
C ARG A 142 10.46 -13.03 -7.61
N ASP A 143 11.11 -13.49 -8.67
CA ASP A 143 11.69 -14.82 -8.78
C ASP A 143 12.99 -15.00 -7.94
N ALA A 144 13.68 -16.13 -8.12
CA ALA A 144 14.94 -16.43 -7.44
C ALA A 144 16.08 -15.46 -7.82
N ALA A 145 16.03 -14.83 -9.01
CA ALA A 145 16.97 -13.81 -9.45
C ALA A 145 16.60 -12.40 -8.94
N ASN A 146 15.55 -12.30 -8.16
CA ASN A 146 14.98 -11.03 -7.68
C ASN A 146 14.41 -10.14 -8.80
N GLU A 147 13.97 -10.74 -9.90
CA GLU A 147 13.30 -10.07 -11.00
C GLU A 147 11.80 -10.32 -10.96
N PHE A 148 10.99 -9.29 -11.25
CA PHE A 148 9.55 -9.44 -11.28
C PHE A 148 9.09 -10.27 -12.47
N GLN A 149 8.26 -11.27 -12.21
CA GLN A 149 7.63 -12.14 -13.20
C GLN A 149 6.11 -11.98 -13.11
N PRO A 150 5.43 -11.53 -14.17
CA PRO A 150 3.97 -11.43 -14.19
C PRO A 150 3.28 -12.78 -13.89
N GLU A 151 3.86 -13.88 -14.38
CA GLU A 151 3.37 -15.25 -14.17
C GLU A 151 4.05 -15.94 -12.98
N HIS A 152 4.44 -15.18 -11.95
CA HIS A 152 5.06 -15.77 -10.77
C HIS A 152 4.12 -16.78 -10.11
N PRO A 153 4.61 -17.98 -9.72
CA PRO A 153 3.77 -19.06 -9.19
C PRO A 153 2.85 -18.66 -8.05
N LEU A 154 3.29 -17.77 -7.14
CA LEU A 154 2.42 -17.28 -6.06
C LEU A 154 1.27 -16.42 -6.58
N LEU A 155 1.52 -15.51 -7.53
CA LEU A 155 0.48 -14.63 -8.07
C LEU A 155 -0.61 -15.43 -8.79
N LEU A 156 -0.22 -16.45 -9.55
CA LEU A 156 -1.15 -17.36 -10.22
C LEU A 156 -1.87 -18.27 -9.21
N ALA A 157 -1.16 -18.84 -8.23
CA ALA A 157 -1.74 -19.70 -7.23
C ALA A 157 -2.81 -19.01 -6.36
N ILE A 158 -2.69 -17.70 -6.14
CA ILE A 158 -3.73 -16.90 -5.46
C ILE A 158 -5.00 -16.82 -6.31
N LEU A 159 -4.88 -16.63 -7.63
CA LEU A 159 -6.01 -16.55 -8.55
C LEU A 159 -6.67 -17.93 -8.80
N ASP A 160 -5.86 -18.96 -8.88
CA ASP A 160 -6.33 -20.33 -9.17
C ASP A 160 -6.88 -21.06 -7.92
N ASP A 161 -6.81 -20.42 -6.75
CA ASP A 161 -7.28 -21.02 -5.49
C ASP A 161 -8.81 -21.01 -5.41
N PRO A 162 -9.51 -22.17 -5.41
CA PRO A 162 -10.95 -22.21 -5.34
C PRO A 162 -11.55 -21.59 -4.06
N GLN A 163 -10.74 -21.47 -3.00
CA GLN A 163 -11.17 -20.86 -1.74
C GLN A 163 -11.07 -19.33 -1.79
N LEU A 164 -10.45 -18.76 -2.82
CA LEU A 164 -10.26 -17.33 -3.02
C LEU A 164 -10.97 -16.80 -4.29
N GLU A 165 -11.76 -17.65 -4.98
CA GLU A 165 -12.40 -17.32 -6.26
C GLU A 165 -13.26 -16.04 -6.22
N SER A 166 -13.96 -15.80 -5.10
CA SER A 166 -14.83 -14.62 -4.93
C SER A 166 -14.13 -13.44 -4.24
N VAL A 167 -12.83 -13.55 -3.97
CA VAL A 167 -12.09 -12.57 -3.17
C VAL A 167 -11.42 -11.56 -4.08
N THR A 168 -11.60 -10.27 -3.80
CA THR A 168 -10.98 -9.18 -4.57
C THR A 168 -9.48 -9.08 -4.28
N MET A 169 -8.64 -9.11 -5.33
CA MET A 169 -7.18 -8.97 -5.24
C MET A 169 -6.75 -7.62 -5.78
N ILE A 170 -6.14 -6.79 -4.94
CA ILE A 170 -5.65 -5.45 -5.28
C ILE A 170 -4.15 -5.39 -5.04
N ALA A 171 -3.38 -5.08 -6.06
CA ALA A 171 -1.95 -4.86 -5.92
C ALA A 171 -1.62 -3.38 -5.70
N GLU A 172 -0.72 -3.10 -4.78
CA GLU A 172 0.16 -1.96 -4.88
C GLU A 172 1.32 -2.37 -5.81
N PRO A 173 1.31 -1.97 -7.09
CA PRO A 173 2.10 -2.64 -8.13
C PRO A 173 3.53 -2.10 -8.23
N TRP A 174 4.17 -1.84 -7.09
CA TRP A 174 5.58 -1.42 -7.00
C TRP A 174 6.26 -1.94 -5.74
N ASP A 175 7.58 -1.78 -5.71
CA ASP A 175 8.45 -1.86 -4.55
C ASP A 175 9.64 -0.90 -4.73
N VAL A 176 10.56 -0.82 -3.75
CA VAL A 176 11.69 0.13 -3.80
C VAL A 176 12.95 -0.46 -4.45
N GLY A 177 12.91 -1.70 -4.90
CA GLY A 177 14.03 -2.37 -5.57
C GLY A 177 14.19 -1.93 -7.03
N MET A 178 15.30 -2.34 -7.63
CA MET A 178 15.53 -2.14 -9.06
C MET A 178 14.42 -2.82 -9.86
N GLY A 179 13.86 -2.11 -10.86
CA GLY A 179 12.74 -2.60 -11.64
C GLY A 179 11.46 -2.79 -10.83
N GLY A 180 11.30 -2.08 -9.69
CA GLY A 180 10.18 -2.27 -8.78
C GLY A 180 8.83 -1.76 -9.28
N TRP A 181 8.78 -0.79 -10.20
CA TRP A 181 7.52 -0.28 -10.74
C TRP A 181 6.93 -1.23 -11.80
N GLN A 182 5.78 -1.82 -11.51
CA GLN A 182 5.18 -2.89 -12.30
C GLN A 182 3.70 -2.63 -12.66
N VAL A 183 3.27 -1.37 -12.65
CA VAL A 183 1.88 -0.99 -13.00
C VAL A 183 1.51 -1.50 -14.39
N GLY A 184 0.38 -2.18 -14.49
CA GLY A 184 -0.11 -2.80 -15.73
C GLY A 184 0.43 -4.20 -16.03
N LYS A 185 1.24 -4.79 -15.13
CA LYS A 185 1.93 -6.07 -15.39
C LYS A 185 1.48 -7.23 -14.51
N PHE A 186 0.55 -7.02 -13.58
CA PHE A 186 0.00 -8.12 -12.79
C PHE A 186 -0.91 -9.00 -13.66
N PRO A 187 -1.09 -10.28 -13.28
CA PRO A 187 -1.96 -11.20 -14.02
C PRO A 187 -3.40 -10.68 -14.15
N ASP A 188 -4.13 -11.19 -15.13
CA ASP A 188 -5.56 -10.96 -15.23
C ASP A 188 -6.26 -11.49 -13.98
N GLY A 189 -7.27 -10.76 -13.48
CA GLY A 189 -7.90 -11.03 -12.18
C GLY A 189 -7.37 -10.16 -11.03
N TRP A 190 -6.20 -9.52 -11.17
CA TRP A 190 -5.72 -8.51 -10.22
C TRP A 190 -6.16 -7.11 -10.62
N SER A 191 -6.68 -6.34 -9.67
CA SER A 191 -6.77 -4.88 -9.80
C SER A 191 -5.48 -4.24 -9.28
N GLU A 192 -5.11 -3.09 -9.81
CA GLU A 192 -3.87 -2.41 -9.47
C GLU A 192 -4.11 -0.95 -9.12
N TRP A 193 -3.47 -0.45 -8.09
CA TRP A 193 -3.40 0.97 -7.82
C TRP A 193 -2.73 1.71 -8.98
N ASN A 194 -3.42 2.74 -9.51
CA ASN A 194 -2.93 3.50 -10.66
C ASN A 194 -2.33 4.83 -10.21
N ASP A 195 -1.01 4.86 -9.97
CA ASP A 195 -0.25 6.05 -9.61
C ASP A 195 -0.32 7.12 -10.72
N GLY A 196 -0.27 6.71 -11.99
CA GLY A 196 -0.38 7.62 -13.11
C GLY A 196 -1.75 8.30 -13.22
N TYR A 197 -2.84 7.67 -12.73
CA TYR A 197 -4.13 8.34 -12.56
C TYR A 197 -4.04 9.39 -11.44
N ARG A 198 -3.54 8.98 -10.26
CA ARG A 198 -3.34 9.85 -9.10
C ARG A 198 -2.59 11.12 -9.49
N ASP A 199 -1.43 10.95 -10.10
CA ASP A 199 -0.54 12.06 -10.41
C ASP A 199 -1.16 12.98 -11.48
N ARG A 200 -1.81 12.42 -12.50
CA ARG A 200 -2.47 13.24 -13.53
C ARG A 200 -3.66 14.00 -13.00
N MET A 201 -4.45 13.44 -12.08
CA MET A 201 -5.54 14.16 -11.41
C MET A 201 -5.00 15.33 -10.57
N ARG A 202 -3.94 15.08 -9.79
CA ARG A 202 -3.29 16.13 -9.01
C ARG A 202 -2.69 17.22 -9.89
N ASP A 203 -2.02 16.86 -10.98
CA ASP A 203 -1.49 17.83 -11.94
C ASP A 203 -2.60 18.73 -12.50
N PHE A 204 -3.65 18.14 -13.00
CA PHE A 204 -4.73 18.89 -13.64
C PHE A 204 -5.39 19.90 -12.70
N TRP A 205 -5.67 19.50 -11.46
CA TRP A 205 -6.39 20.33 -10.50
C TRP A 205 -5.49 21.24 -9.66
N LEU A 206 -4.20 20.98 -9.57
CA LEU A 206 -3.28 21.67 -8.65
C LEU A 206 -2.06 22.25 -9.37
N THR A 207 -1.12 21.43 -9.85
CA THR A 207 0.16 21.92 -10.36
C THR A 207 0.02 22.70 -11.66
N ASP A 208 -0.85 22.30 -12.58
CA ASP A 208 -1.12 23.04 -13.83
C ASP A 208 -1.69 24.42 -13.51
N ILE A 209 -2.61 24.53 -12.53
CA ILE A 209 -3.17 25.83 -12.10
C ILE A 209 -2.08 26.68 -11.42
N GLY A 210 -1.24 26.07 -10.57
CA GLY A 210 -0.13 26.74 -9.92
C GLY A 210 0.87 27.32 -10.93
N ALA A 211 1.28 26.54 -11.92
CA ALA A 211 2.18 26.95 -12.98
C ALA A 211 1.60 28.06 -13.87
N ALA A 212 0.34 27.94 -14.25
CA ALA A 212 -0.37 28.96 -15.02
C ALA A 212 -0.42 30.31 -14.28
N ARG A 213 -0.65 30.29 -12.98
CA ARG A 213 -0.66 31.50 -12.14
C ARG A 213 0.75 32.11 -11.93
N ALA A 214 1.75 31.24 -11.79
CA ALA A 214 3.12 31.69 -11.50
C ALA A 214 3.85 32.28 -12.73
N ASN A 215 3.67 31.67 -13.90
CA ASN A 215 4.47 32.02 -15.09
C ASN A 215 3.69 31.99 -16.42
N GLY A 216 2.35 31.85 -16.39
CA GLY A 216 1.52 31.81 -17.59
C GLY A 216 1.65 30.50 -18.40
N SER A 217 2.22 29.43 -17.84
CA SER A 217 2.36 28.16 -18.54
C SER A 217 1.00 27.62 -18.97
N ALA A 218 0.94 27.07 -20.20
CA ALA A 218 -0.24 26.34 -20.63
C ALA A 218 -0.37 25.05 -19.81
N PRO A 219 -1.60 24.67 -19.37
CA PRO A 219 -1.83 23.42 -18.68
C PRO A 219 -1.52 22.24 -19.60
N ASN A 220 -1.13 21.10 -19.02
CA ASN A 220 -0.98 19.86 -19.75
C ASN A 220 -2.31 19.51 -20.47
N GLY A 221 -2.21 19.01 -21.72
CA GLY A 221 -3.38 18.78 -22.56
C GLY A 221 -4.44 17.88 -21.90
N ILE A 222 -5.71 18.22 -22.11
CA ILE A 222 -6.89 17.47 -21.62
C ILE A 222 -6.89 15.99 -22.08
N GLY A 223 -6.26 15.68 -23.21
CA GLY A 223 -6.17 14.31 -23.74
C GLY A 223 -5.47 13.32 -22.79
N SER A 224 -4.51 13.77 -21.99
CA SER A 224 -3.86 12.93 -20.96
C SER A 224 -4.85 12.61 -19.82
N LEU A 225 -5.61 13.60 -19.36
CA LEU A 225 -6.66 13.40 -18.37
C LEU A 225 -7.76 12.46 -18.89
N ALA A 226 -8.23 12.70 -20.12
CA ALA A 226 -9.29 11.88 -20.74
C ALA A 226 -8.89 10.40 -20.83
N ARG A 227 -7.64 10.10 -21.21
CA ARG A 227 -7.14 8.70 -21.24
C ARG A 227 -7.15 8.03 -19.86
N ARG A 228 -6.83 8.79 -18.79
CA ARG A 228 -6.87 8.26 -17.42
C ARG A 228 -8.30 8.00 -16.96
N LEU A 229 -9.22 8.93 -17.23
CA LEU A 229 -10.65 8.78 -16.91
C LEU A 229 -11.31 7.64 -17.71
N ALA A 230 -10.84 7.39 -18.94
CA ALA A 230 -11.32 6.29 -19.78
C ALA A 230 -10.68 4.91 -19.44
N GLY A 231 -10.06 4.75 -18.25
CA GLY A 231 -9.55 3.45 -17.78
C GLY A 231 -8.07 3.16 -18.07
N SER A 232 -7.28 4.18 -18.50
CA SER A 232 -5.82 4.04 -18.70
C SER A 232 -5.40 2.89 -19.63
N ALA A 233 -6.14 2.63 -20.72
CA ALA A 233 -5.90 1.52 -21.65
C ALA A 233 -4.49 1.46 -22.29
N HIS A 234 -3.70 2.53 -22.17
CA HIS A 234 -2.30 2.56 -22.59
C HIS A 234 -1.34 1.94 -21.54
N VAL A 235 -1.84 1.64 -20.33
CA VAL A 235 -1.12 0.97 -19.23
C VAL A 235 -1.66 -0.44 -19.06
N PHE A 236 -2.98 -0.58 -18.96
CA PHE A 236 -3.66 -1.86 -18.84
C PHE A 236 -4.09 -2.35 -20.22
N SER A 237 -3.79 -3.61 -20.56
CA SER A 237 -4.19 -4.17 -21.84
C SER A 237 -5.71 -4.13 -22.04
N GLN A 238 -6.17 -4.19 -23.31
CA GLN A 238 -7.60 -4.26 -23.60
C GLN A 238 -8.26 -5.51 -23.02
N GLU A 239 -7.51 -6.60 -22.88
CA GLU A 239 -7.96 -7.87 -22.31
C GLU A 239 -8.26 -7.73 -20.81
N ARG A 240 -7.44 -7.01 -20.06
CA ARG A 240 -7.65 -6.72 -18.63
C ARG A 240 -8.76 -5.69 -18.39
N GLY A 241 -9.00 -4.82 -19.36
CA GLY A 241 -10.05 -3.81 -19.30
C GLY A 241 -9.84 -2.72 -18.24
N PRO A 242 -10.82 -1.79 -18.13
CA PRO A 242 -10.71 -0.66 -17.20
C PRO A 242 -10.81 -1.07 -15.71
N MET A 243 -11.35 -2.24 -15.41
CA MET A 243 -11.52 -2.74 -14.04
C MET A 243 -10.20 -3.13 -13.39
N ALA A 244 -9.14 -3.36 -14.19
CA ALA A 244 -7.79 -3.56 -13.66
C ALA A 244 -7.22 -2.31 -12.98
N SER A 245 -7.72 -1.11 -13.34
CA SER A 245 -7.25 0.17 -12.81
C SER A 245 -8.06 0.62 -11.60
N LEU A 246 -7.47 0.53 -10.41
CA LEU A 246 -8.05 1.15 -9.21
C LEU A 246 -7.56 2.58 -9.11
N ASN A 247 -8.47 3.51 -9.39
CA ASN A 247 -8.18 4.93 -9.44
C ASN A 247 -8.29 5.57 -8.05
N PHE A 248 -7.32 6.38 -7.68
CA PHE A 248 -7.30 7.10 -6.40
C PHE A 248 -6.63 8.47 -6.56
N VAL A 249 -6.83 9.35 -5.58
CA VAL A 249 -6.20 10.67 -5.51
C VAL A 249 -5.25 10.76 -4.32
N THR A 250 -5.61 10.16 -3.20
CA THR A 250 -4.81 10.09 -1.96
C THR A 250 -4.81 8.67 -1.42
N ALA A 251 -3.76 8.32 -0.70
CA ALA A 251 -3.61 7.06 0.02
C ALA A 251 -3.16 7.34 1.47
N HIS A 252 -2.72 6.30 2.20
CA HIS A 252 -2.18 6.42 3.55
C HIS A 252 -0.84 7.16 3.61
N ASP A 253 -0.05 7.09 2.54
CA ASP A 253 1.23 7.79 2.36
C ASP A 253 1.07 9.07 1.53
N GLY A 254 2.11 9.90 1.55
CA GLY A 254 2.09 11.20 0.89
C GLY A 254 1.15 12.20 1.58
N PHE A 255 0.75 13.23 0.86
CA PHE A 255 -0.11 14.28 1.37
C PHE A 255 -1.58 13.86 1.49
N THR A 256 -2.25 14.28 2.56
CA THR A 256 -3.70 14.23 2.66
C THR A 256 -4.34 15.18 1.64
N MET A 257 -5.65 15.03 1.37
CA MET A 257 -6.38 15.98 0.50
C MET A 257 -6.23 17.43 0.96
N ALA A 258 -6.19 17.67 2.27
CA ALA A 258 -5.98 18.99 2.82
C ALA A 258 -4.56 19.52 2.54
N ASP A 259 -3.55 18.68 2.72
CA ASP A 259 -2.16 19.05 2.50
C ASP A 259 -1.83 19.26 1.02
N LEU A 260 -2.43 18.49 0.12
CA LEU A 260 -2.30 18.70 -1.33
C LEU A 260 -2.64 20.12 -1.77
N THR A 261 -3.55 20.78 -1.05
CA THR A 261 -3.98 22.16 -1.35
C THR A 261 -3.33 23.21 -0.45
N ALA A 262 -2.55 22.79 0.55
CA ALA A 262 -1.99 23.68 1.56
C ALA A 262 -0.46 23.78 1.55
N TYR A 263 0.24 22.79 1.00
CA TYR A 263 1.69 22.73 1.03
C TYR A 263 2.27 22.42 -0.35
N ASN A 264 3.38 23.07 -0.69
CA ASN A 264 4.19 22.69 -1.85
C ASN A 264 5.34 21.75 -1.47
N SER A 265 5.76 21.77 -0.20
CA SER A 265 6.88 20.97 0.30
C SER A 265 6.45 20.08 1.46
N LYS A 266 7.03 18.88 1.56
CA LYS A 266 6.80 17.99 2.70
C LYS A 266 7.25 18.63 4.03
N HIS A 267 6.58 18.31 5.12
CA HIS A 267 6.77 18.92 6.44
C HIS A 267 6.76 17.87 7.58
N ASN A 268 7.63 16.85 7.44
CA ASN A 268 7.67 15.64 8.28
C ASN A 268 8.68 15.71 9.43
N LEU A 269 9.11 16.89 9.87
CA LEU A 269 10.09 17.03 10.96
C LEU A 269 9.69 16.32 12.26
N GLY A 270 8.38 16.25 12.55
CA GLY A 270 7.83 15.54 13.70
C GLY A 270 8.11 14.04 13.75
N ASN A 271 8.47 13.42 12.61
CA ASN A 271 8.83 12.00 12.54
C ASN A 271 10.24 11.69 13.09
N GLY A 272 11.07 12.70 13.35
CA GLY A 272 12.46 12.50 13.78
C GLY A 272 13.41 12.04 12.67
N GLU A 273 12.99 12.06 11.40
CA GLU A 273 13.77 11.65 10.22
C GLU A 273 14.39 12.84 9.48
N ASN A 274 14.42 14.02 10.09
CA ASN A 274 14.95 15.26 9.48
C ASN A 274 14.30 15.59 8.13
N ASN A 275 13.01 15.34 7.99
CA ASN A 275 12.24 15.54 6.76
C ASN A 275 12.75 14.74 5.54
N ARG A 276 13.45 13.62 5.75
CA ARG A 276 13.95 12.74 4.67
C ARG A 276 12.90 11.75 4.16
N ASP A 277 11.97 11.34 5.01
CA ASP A 277 10.91 10.40 4.68
C ASP A 277 9.82 11.01 3.80
N GLY A 278 9.12 10.16 3.06
CA GLY A 278 8.10 10.55 2.11
C GLY A 278 8.64 11.18 0.82
N THR A 279 7.77 11.32 -0.17
CA THR A 279 8.13 11.89 -1.47
C THR A 279 8.26 13.41 -1.41
N ASP A 280 9.22 13.97 -2.15
CA ASP A 280 9.33 15.42 -2.36
C ASP A 280 8.35 15.91 -3.43
N ASN A 281 7.89 15.04 -4.33
CA ASN A 281 6.95 15.37 -5.39
C ASN A 281 5.53 14.85 -5.05
N ASN A 282 4.72 15.67 -4.40
CA ASN A 282 3.34 15.37 -4.08
C ASN A 282 2.33 15.87 -5.14
N HIS A 283 2.78 16.49 -6.22
CA HIS A 283 1.91 17.13 -7.22
C HIS A 283 0.89 18.08 -6.56
N SER A 284 1.34 18.87 -5.60
CA SER A 284 0.52 19.72 -4.74
C SER A 284 0.62 21.19 -5.13
N PHE A 285 -0.31 22.01 -4.65
CA PHE A 285 -0.27 23.45 -4.83
C PHE A 285 -0.86 24.18 -3.61
N ASN A 286 -0.06 25.00 -2.93
CA ASN A 286 -0.43 25.71 -1.70
C ASN A 286 -1.37 26.92 -1.89
N HIS A 287 -1.74 27.23 -3.14
CA HIS A 287 -2.56 28.40 -3.52
C HIS A 287 -1.96 29.76 -3.12
N GLY A 288 -0.63 29.83 -2.90
CA GLY A 288 0.09 31.06 -2.62
C GLY A 288 0.44 31.30 -1.13
N VAL A 289 0.07 30.35 -0.26
CA VAL A 289 0.49 30.36 1.16
C VAL A 289 0.85 28.96 1.61
N GLU A 290 2.08 28.77 2.10
CA GLU A 290 2.51 27.48 2.64
C GLU A 290 1.89 27.24 4.02
N GLY A 291 1.16 26.11 4.17
CA GLY A 291 0.54 25.74 5.42
C GLY A 291 -0.77 26.47 5.76
N PRO A 292 -1.16 26.49 7.05
CA PRO A 292 -2.42 27.07 7.50
C PRO A 292 -2.52 28.57 7.22
N THR A 293 -3.72 29.05 6.88
CA THR A 293 -3.97 30.47 6.62
C THR A 293 -5.42 30.85 6.93
N THR A 294 -5.62 32.11 7.31
CA THR A 294 -6.96 32.72 7.49
C THR A 294 -7.36 33.62 6.32
N LYS A 295 -6.50 33.78 5.31
CA LYS A 295 -6.82 34.57 4.11
C LYS A 295 -7.97 33.93 3.36
N LYS A 296 -9.11 34.62 3.29
CA LYS A 296 -10.37 34.09 2.79
C LYS A 296 -10.26 33.62 1.33
N ASP A 297 -9.62 34.40 0.46
CA ASP A 297 -9.40 34.09 -0.94
C ASP A 297 -8.60 32.78 -1.13
N ILE A 298 -7.58 32.55 -0.32
CA ILE A 298 -6.79 31.32 -0.32
C ILE A 298 -7.62 30.14 0.19
N VAL A 299 -8.31 30.29 1.32
CA VAL A 299 -9.19 29.24 1.87
C VAL A 299 -10.27 28.84 0.88
N ASP A 300 -10.91 29.81 0.21
CA ASP A 300 -11.95 29.54 -0.78
C ASP A 300 -11.38 28.86 -2.05
N SER A 301 -10.16 29.24 -2.46
CA SER A 301 -9.46 28.60 -3.58
C SER A 301 -9.12 27.13 -3.26
N ARG A 302 -8.60 26.84 -2.06
CA ARG A 302 -8.34 25.47 -1.58
C ARG A 302 -9.59 24.61 -1.54
N ARG A 303 -10.68 25.14 -1.00
CA ARG A 303 -11.98 24.45 -0.94
C ARG A 303 -12.54 24.12 -2.34
N LYS A 304 -12.36 25.01 -3.31
CA LYS A 304 -12.75 24.74 -4.70
C LYS A 304 -11.92 23.61 -5.33
N ALA A 305 -10.63 23.54 -5.02
CA ALA A 305 -9.76 22.49 -5.55
C ALA A 305 -10.05 21.11 -4.96
N MET A 306 -10.60 21.05 -3.73
CA MET A 306 -10.96 19.78 -3.06
C MET A 306 -12.34 19.24 -3.43
N ARG A 307 -13.18 20.00 -4.17
CA ARG A 307 -14.53 19.63 -4.60
C ARG A 307 -14.56 19.06 -6.01
#